data_1b33e15280f27b34c34ed76aea8cfdce
#
_entry.id   1b33e15280f27b34c34ed76aea8cfdce
#
_cell.length_a   1.000
_cell.length_b   1.000
_cell.length_c   1.000
_cell.angle_alpha   90.00
_cell.angle_beta   90.00
_cell.angle_gamma   90.00
#
_symmetry.space_group_name_H-M   'P 1'
#
loop_
_entity.id
_entity.type
_entity.pdbx_description
1 polymer ?
#
loop_
_entity_poly.entity_id
_entity_poly.type
_entity_poly.pdbx_seq_one_letter_code
_entity_poly.pdbx_strand_id
1 'polypeptide(L)'
;DLHLGYNIGCRHMEKMVEKINAQNPDLVVVAGDIFDNEYEALENPDRLAAILRGIQSKYGVYACYGNHDIEEKILAGFTFGGKEKKESTIEMDSFLEDAGFTLLRDEYVLIDHSFYLYGRPDYERPGRGIDERKDPQEITADMDLSLPVLVIDHEPRELQELADAGVDADLCGHTHDGQLFPGNLTIKLLWENAYGYLRKENMHNIVTSGVGLFGPNMRVGTKSEICDIMIHFK
;
A
#
# COMPACT_ATOMS: atom_id res chain seq x y z
N ASP A 1 2.96 -0.12 -3.70
CA ASP A 1 4.29 0.52 -3.70
C ASP A 1 4.43 1.42 -4.94
N LEU A 2 4.38 2.75 -4.76
CA LEU A 2 4.60 3.74 -5.84
C LEU A 2 6.03 4.30 -5.79
N HIS A 3 6.58 4.50 -4.59
CA HIS A 3 7.90 5.08 -4.34
C HIS A 3 8.14 6.37 -5.13
N LEU A 4 7.20 7.32 -4.99
CA LEU A 4 7.34 8.66 -5.58
C LEU A 4 8.56 9.36 -4.99
N GLY A 5 9.44 9.87 -5.85
CA GLY A 5 10.68 10.48 -5.44
C GLY A 5 11.66 10.61 -6.61
N TYR A 6 12.94 10.47 -6.34
CA TYR A 6 14.02 10.68 -7.35
C TYR A 6 13.91 9.79 -8.59
N ASN A 7 13.38 8.56 -8.45
CA ASN A 7 13.35 7.58 -9.54
C ASN A 7 12.00 7.51 -10.24
N ILE A 8 10.92 7.79 -9.53
CA ILE A 8 9.54 7.63 -9.99
C ILE A 8 8.84 8.98 -9.95
N GLY A 9 8.53 9.52 -11.11
CA GLY A 9 7.92 10.84 -11.27
C GLY A 9 6.72 10.82 -12.22
N CYS A 10 6.35 12.00 -12.71
CA CYS A 10 5.13 12.26 -13.49
C CYS A 10 4.91 11.28 -14.63
N ARG A 11 5.92 10.99 -15.44
CA ARG A 11 5.79 10.10 -16.60
C ARG A 11 5.42 8.66 -16.24
N HIS A 12 5.90 8.18 -15.10
CA HIS A 12 5.57 6.85 -14.61
C HIS A 12 4.12 6.80 -14.15
N MET A 13 3.68 7.85 -13.42
CA MET A 13 2.32 7.94 -12.93
C MET A 13 1.31 8.14 -14.04
N GLU A 14 1.60 8.92 -15.09
CA GLU A 14 0.76 9.04 -16.27
C GLU A 14 0.45 7.67 -16.90
N LYS A 15 1.48 6.82 -17.07
CA LYS A 15 1.31 5.47 -17.61
C LYS A 15 0.56 4.53 -16.67
N MET A 16 0.77 4.65 -15.36
CA MET A 16 0.03 3.88 -14.36
C MET A 16 -1.45 4.23 -14.39
N VAL A 17 -1.79 5.52 -14.34
CA VAL A 17 -3.16 6.03 -14.39
C VAL A 17 -3.87 5.58 -15.67
N GLU A 18 -3.21 5.68 -16.82
CA GLU A 18 -3.75 5.18 -18.10
C GLU A 18 -4.10 3.69 -18.03
N LYS A 19 -3.21 2.86 -17.46
CA LYS A 19 -3.45 1.42 -17.33
C LYS A 19 -4.56 1.09 -16.33
N ILE A 20 -4.62 1.80 -15.19
CA ILE A 20 -5.69 1.62 -14.20
C ILE A 20 -7.03 1.97 -14.84
N ASN A 21 -7.14 3.13 -15.47
CA ASN A 21 -8.38 3.59 -16.08
C ASN A 21 -8.86 2.67 -17.22
N ALA A 22 -7.93 2.01 -17.94
CA ALA A 22 -8.26 1.04 -18.97
C ALA A 22 -8.96 -0.22 -18.42
N GLN A 23 -8.82 -0.53 -17.12
CA GLN A 23 -9.51 -1.64 -16.45
C GLN A 23 -10.93 -1.27 -16.00
N ASN A 24 -11.29 0.03 -15.96
CA ASN A 24 -12.55 0.54 -15.41
C ASN A 24 -12.85 -0.02 -13.99
N PRO A 25 -11.96 0.15 -13.02
CA PRO A 25 -12.12 -0.44 -11.70
C PRO A 25 -13.29 0.19 -10.93
N ASP A 26 -13.98 -0.62 -10.11
CA ASP A 26 -14.96 -0.09 -9.16
C ASP A 26 -14.29 0.59 -7.97
N LEU A 27 -13.16 0.07 -7.54
CA LEU A 27 -12.37 0.54 -6.40
C LEU A 27 -10.89 0.49 -6.74
N VAL A 28 -10.11 1.48 -6.30
CA VAL A 28 -8.64 1.42 -6.39
C VAL A 28 -8.06 1.50 -4.98
N VAL A 29 -7.11 0.62 -4.69
CA VAL A 29 -6.38 0.60 -3.42
C VAL A 29 -4.88 0.69 -3.64
N VAL A 30 -4.20 1.41 -2.74
CA VAL A 30 -2.74 1.58 -2.73
C VAL A 30 -2.21 1.07 -1.40
N ALA A 31 -1.51 -0.06 -1.44
CA ALA A 31 -1.01 -0.77 -0.27
C ALA A 31 0.35 -0.23 0.19
N GLY A 32 0.39 1.02 0.62
CA GLY A 32 1.56 1.67 1.19
C GLY A 32 2.71 1.98 0.23
N ASP A 33 3.79 2.51 0.78
CA ASP A 33 5.00 2.98 0.09
C ASP A 33 4.66 3.87 -1.12
N ILE A 34 3.90 4.92 -0.83
CA ILE A 34 3.51 5.92 -1.81
C ILE A 34 4.70 6.85 -2.09
N PHE A 35 5.42 7.23 -1.04
CA PHE A 35 6.62 8.05 -1.09
C PHE A 35 7.89 7.18 -0.96
N ASP A 36 9.04 7.74 -1.34
CA ASP A 36 10.35 7.12 -1.16
C ASP A 36 11.14 7.93 -0.10
N ASN A 37 10.59 8.00 1.11
CA ASN A 37 11.11 8.63 2.34
C ASN A 37 11.22 10.16 2.32
N GLU A 38 11.44 10.82 1.20
CA GLU A 38 11.64 12.27 1.12
C GLU A 38 10.55 12.95 0.30
N TYR A 39 9.66 13.73 0.95
CA TYR A 39 8.64 14.49 0.23
C TYR A 39 9.25 15.53 -0.74
N GLU A 40 10.35 16.17 -0.32
CA GLU A 40 11.04 17.17 -1.15
C GLU A 40 11.67 16.58 -2.43
N ALA A 41 11.80 15.24 -2.52
CA ALA A 41 12.30 14.56 -3.71
C ALA A 41 11.25 14.40 -4.83
N LEU A 42 9.99 14.77 -4.58
CA LEU A 42 8.92 14.67 -5.57
C LEU A 42 9.16 15.56 -6.78
N GLU A 43 9.06 14.98 -7.97
CA GLU A 43 9.07 15.74 -9.23
C GLU A 43 7.75 16.50 -9.38
N ASN A 44 7.76 17.81 -9.14
CA ASN A 44 6.59 18.66 -9.32
C ASN A 44 5.32 18.10 -8.61
N PRO A 45 5.23 18.25 -7.28
CA PRO A 45 4.16 17.65 -6.48
C PRO A 45 2.74 17.98 -6.97
N ASP A 46 2.49 19.23 -7.36
CA ASP A 46 1.18 19.67 -7.85
C ASP A 46 0.77 18.91 -9.13
N ARG A 47 1.72 18.70 -10.03
CA ARG A 47 1.48 17.94 -11.25
C ARG A 47 1.29 16.46 -10.96
N LEU A 48 2.09 15.88 -10.07
CA LEU A 48 1.92 14.48 -9.62
C LEU A 48 0.53 14.27 -9.02
N ALA A 49 0.11 15.13 -8.10
CA ALA A 49 -1.21 15.07 -7.50
C ALA A 49 -2.33 15.19 -8.57
N ALA A 50 -2.18 16.11 -9.52
CA ALA A 50 -3.14 16.25 -10.62
C ALA A 50 -3.23 15.01 -11.52
N ILE A 51 -2.10 14.35 -11.79
CA ILE A 51 -2.04 13.09 -12.56
C ILE A 51 -2.77 11.98 -11.79
N LEU A 52 -2.46 11.79 -10.50
CA LEU A 52 -3.05 10.77 -9.65
C LEU A 52 -4.55 10.99 -9.45
N ARG A 53 -5.00 12.25 -9.33
CA ARG A 53 -6.43 12.60 -9.32
C ARG A 53 -7.17 12.18 -10.59
N GLY A 54 -6.45 11.91 -11.67
CA GLY A 54 -6.98 11.38 -12.92
C GLY A 54 -7.38 9.89 -12.86
N ILE A 55 -7.13 9.17 -11.76
CA ILE A 55 -7.61 7.81 -11.55
C ILE A 55 -9.13 7.83 -11.48
N GLN A 56 -9.78 6.98 -12.28
CA GLN A 56 -11.23 6.85 -12.34
C GLN A 56 -11.66 5.56 -11.67
N SER A 57 -12.57 5.67 -10.70
CA SER A 57 -13.17 4.52 -10.01
C SER A 57 -14.53 4.90 -9.44
N LYS A 58 -15.42 3.92 -9.32
CA LYS A 58 -16.79 4.15 -8.82
C LYS A 58 -16.80 4.54 -7.35
N TYR A 59 -15.97 3.87 -6.54
CA TYR A 59 -15.95 4.02 -5.09
C TYR A 59 -14.76 4.82 -4.56
N GLY A 60 -13.92 5.35 -5.44
CA GLY A 60 -12.78 6.17 -5.08
C GLY A 60 -11.45 5.42 -4.99
N VAL A 61 -10.43 6.13 -4.52
CA VAL A 61 -9.08 5.63 -4.32
C VAL A 61 -8.75 5.68 -2.84
N TYR A 62 -8.36 4.54 -2.27
CA TYR A 62 -8.00 4.41 -0.86
C TYR A 62 -6.55 3.97 -0.71
N ALA A 63 -5.90 4.40 0.35
CA ALA A 63 -4.52 4.07 0.63
C ALA A 63 -4.30 3.81 2.13
N CYS A 64 -3.30 3.03 2.46
CA CYS A 64 -2.64 3.04 3.77
C CYS A 64 -1.20 3.52 3.60
N TYR A 65 -0.51 3.84 4.68
CA TYR A 65 0.92 4.11 4.64
C TYR A 65 1.75 2.84 4.82
N GLY A 66 2.91 2.80 4.15
CA GLY A 66 3.94 1.80 4.30
C GLY A 66 5.16 2.32 5.06
N ASN A 67 6.20 1.53 5.14
CA ASN A 67 7.39 1.84 5.93
C ASN A 67 8.28 2.95 5.31
N HIS A 68 8.08 3.29 4.04
CA HIS A 68 8.74 4.41 3.37
C HIS A 68 7.91 5.71 3.37
N ASP A 69 6.68 5.69 3.85
CA ASP A 69 5.82 6.88 3.96
C ASP A 69 6.13 7.71 5.23
N ILE A 70 7.40 7.98 5.42
CA ILE A 70 7.97 8.74 6.53
C ILE A 70 8.99 9.75 6.00
N GLU A 71 9.29 10.79 6.77
CA GLU A 71 10.37 11.73 6.41
C GLU A 71 11.71 11.21 6.96
N GLU A 72 12.54 10.68 6.06
CA GLU A 72 13.87 10.16 6.40
C GLU A 72 14.86 10.41 5.27
N LYS A 73 15.94 11.14 5.55
CA LYS A 73 16.99 11.36 4.56
C LYS A 73 17.77 10.08 4.28
N ILE A 74 17.75 9.66 3.01
CA ILE A 74 18.50 8.51 2.53
C ILE A 74 19.69 9.02 1.71
N LEU A 75 20.90 8.59 2.06
CA LEU A 75 22.09 8.85 1.28
C LEU A 75 22.72 7.53 0.83
N ALA A 76 22.80 7.32 -0.48
CA ALA A 76 23.36 6.11 -1.10
C ALA A 76 22.71 4.79 -0.61
N GLY A 77 21.41 4.79 -0.29
CA GLY A 77 20.67 3.63 0.19
C GLY A 77 20.83 3.34 1.69
N PHE A 78 21.48 4.25 2.43
CA PHE A 78 21.61 4.16 3.88
C PHE A 78 20.88 5.32 4.55
N THR A 79 20.14 5.01 5.62
CA THR A 79 19.48 6.01 6.45
C THR A 79 20.46 6.63 7.44
N PHE A 80 20.53 7.95 7.43
CA PHE A 80 21.33 8.72 8.39
C PHE A 80 20.37 9.48 9.30
N GLY A 81 20.01 8.92 10.42
CA GLY A 81 19.11 9.56 11.36
C GLY A 81 19.33 9.08 12.79
N GLY A 82 19.08 9.99 13.73
CA GLY A 82 19.15 9.71 15.15
C GLY A 82 18.04 8.75 15.63
N LYS A 83 17.93 8.57 16.96
CA LYS A 83 16.92 7.72 17.62
C LYS A 83 15.51 8.36 17.65
N GLU A 84 15.27 9.43 16.90
CA GLU A 84 13.95 10.06 16.84
C GLU A 84 12.98 9.17 16.05
N LYS A 85 11.75 9.06 16.55
CA LYS A 85 10.66 8.37 15.86
C LYS A 85 10.42 9.10 14.53
N LYS A 86 10.55 8.40 13.42
CA LYS A 86 10.32 8.96 12.10
C LYS A 86 8.87 8.79 11.75
N GLU A 87 8.23 9.82 11.26
CA GLU A 87 6.80 9.84 11.01
C GLU A 87 6.52 10.46 9.63
N SER A 88 5.33 10.21 9.08
CA SER A 88 4.81 10.90 7.92
C SER A 88 4.62 12.39 8.22
N THR A 89 4.73 13.22 7.20
CA THR A 89 4.57 14.67 7.33
C THR A 89 3.14 15.12 6.97
N ILE A 90 2.80 16.36 7.34
CA ILE A 90 1.53 16.99 6.96
C ILE A 90 1.47 17.20 5.45
N GLU A 91 2.60 17.47 4.83
CA GLU A 91 2.74 17.66 3.40
C GLU A 91 2.40 16.37 2.62
N MET A 92 2.80 15.20 3.14
CA MET A 92 2.42 13.88 2.58
C MET A 92 0.90 13.66 2.66
N ASP A 93 0.29 13.95 3.82
CA ASP A 93 -1.17 13.85 3.99
C ASP A 93 -1.89 14.80 3.01
N SER A 94 -1.47 16.06 2.92
CA SER A 94 -2.05 17.07 2.02
C SER A 94 -1.90 16.69 0.55
N PHE A 95 -0.76 16.10 0.16
CA PHE A 95 -0.54 15.60 -1.18
C PHE A 95 -1.55 14.51 -1.56
N LEU A 96 -1.86 13.58 -0.63
CA LEU A 96 -2.84 12.52 -0.87
C LEU A 96 -4.25 13.09 -1.02
N GLU A 97 -4.64 14.07 -0.19
CA GLU A 97 -5.90 14.78 -0.32
C GLU A 97 -5.98 15.49 -1.68
N ASP A 98 -4.89 16.16 -2.09
CA ASP A 98 -4.78 16.81 -3.40
C ASP A 98 -4.79 15.83 -4.57
N ALA A 99 -4.28 14.62 -4.39
CA ALA A 99 -4.37 13.52 -5.35
C ALA A 99 -5.75 12.86 -5.39
N GLY A 100 -6.67 13.21 -4.47
CA GLY A 100 -8.00 12.62 -4.37
C GLY A 100 -8.01 11.23 -3.74
N PHE A 101 -6.99 10.90 -2.94
CA PHE A 101 -6.91 9.65 -2.21
C PHE A 101 -7.51 9.80 -0.82
N THR A 102 -8.22 8.78 -0.37
CA THR A 102 -8.63 8.65 1.03
C THR A 102 -7.60 7.80 1.77
N LEU A 103 -6.82 8.44 2.64
CA LEU A 103 -5.85 7.75 3.48
C LEU A 103 -6.58 7.15 4.69
N LEU A 104 -6.53 5.83 4.84
CA LEU A 104 -7.04 5.10 5.99
C LEU A 104 -5.91 4.83 6.98
N ARG A 105 -6.12 5.25 8.23
CA ARG A 105 -5.08 5.23 9.28
C ARG A 105 -5.61 4.47 10.50
N ASP A 106 -5.56 3.14 10.43
CA ASP A 106 -6.10 2.23 11.44
C ASP A 106 -7.62 2.40 11.65
N GLU A 107 -8.29 2.61 10.54
CA GLU A 107 -9.72 2.86 10.46
C GLU A 107 -10.35 2.21 9.23
N TYR A 108 -11.66 2.11 9.21
CA TYR A 108 -12.40 1.53 8.11
C TYR A 108 -13.44 2.47 7.53
N VAL A 109 -13.87 2.16 6.33
CA VAL A 109 -15.04 2.71 5.67
C VAL A 109 -15.97 1.58 5.23
N LEU A 110 -17.29 1.82 5.29
CA LEU A 110 -18.28 0.93 4.73
C LEU A 110 -18.61 1.38 3.31
N ILE A 111 -18.20 0.60 2.32
CA ILE A 111 -18.39 0.91 0.90
C ILE A 111 -19.77 0.43 0.44
N ASP A 112 -20.59 1.36 -0.08
CA ASP A 112 -21.91 1.09 -0.69
C ASP A 112 -22.83 0.21 0.19
N HIS A 113 -22.68 0.27 1.51
CA HIS A 113 -23.36 -0.60 2.48
C HIS A 113 -23.16 -2.11 2.24
N SER A 114 -22.11 -2.49 1.54
CA SER A 114 -21.92 -3.85 1.03
C SER A 114 -20.69 -4.55 1.59
N PHE A 115 -19.61 -3.84 1.89
CA PHE A 115 -18.38 -4.41 2.45
C PHE A 115 -17.56 -3.35 3.19
N TYR A 116 -16.76 -3.81 4.14
CA TYR A 116 -15.79 -2.95 4.83
C TYR A 116 -14.47 -2.91 4.10
N LEU A 117 -13.85 -1.74 4.06
CA LEU A 117 -12.47 -1.54 3.63
C LEU A 117 -11.71 -0.91 4.80
N TYR A 118 -10.72 -1.63 5.32
CA TYR A 118 -9.88 -1.19 6.43
C TYR A 118 -8.48 -0.89 5.93
N GLY A 119 -7.88 0.23 6.35
CA GLY A 119 -6.47 0.55 6.10
C GLY A 119 -5.63 0.35 7.35
N ARG A 120 -4.73 -0.65 7.33
CA ARG A 120 -3.78 -0.89 8.41
C ARG A 120 -2.53 -0.06 8.19
N PRO A 121 -2.04 0.65 9.21
CA PRO A 121 -0.72 1.29 9.15
C PRO A 121 0.39 0.24 9.17
N ASP A 122 1.58 0.64 8.70
CA ASP A 122 2.76 -0.22 8.73
C ASP A 122 3.07 -0.74 10.15
N TYR A 123 3.59 -1.97 10.23
CA TYR A 123 3.81 -2.66 11.49
C TYR A 123 4.85 -1.98 12.38
N GLU A 124 5.98 -1.57 11.80
CA GLU A 124 7.09 -0.96 12.55
C GLU A 124 6.99 0.57 12.59
N ARG A 125 6.31 1.16 11.61
CA ARG A 125 6.23 2.60 11.37
C ARG A 125 4.80 3.06 11.09
N PRO A 126 3.91 2.96 12.09
CA PRO A 126 2.47 3.18 11.89
C PRO A 126 2.10 4.61 11.49
N GLY A 127 3.07 5.52 11.46
CA GLY A 127 2.88 6.88 11.02
C GLY A 127 2.55 7.86 12.16
N ARG A 128 2.40 9.13 11.79
CA ARG A 128 2.22 10.24 12.71
C ARG A 128 0.96 10.09 13.56
N GLY A 129 1.12 10.19 14.87
CA GLY A 129 0.00 10.15 15.83
C GLY A 129 -0.53 8.74 16.13
N ILE A 130 0.11 7.68 15.63
CA ILE A 130 -0.20 6.30 15.98
C ILE A 130 1.04 5.69 16.64
N ASP A 131 0.88 5.24 17.87
CA ASP A 131 1.99 4.63 18.62
C ASP A 131 2.16 3.16 18.25
N GLU A 132 1.06 2.44 18.10
CA GLU A 132 0.99 1.03 17.75
C GLU A 132 -0.29 0.80 16.96
N ARG A 133 -0.25 -0.05 15.92
CA ARG A 133 -1.44 -0.40 15.14
C ARG A 133 -2.31 -1.38 15.91
N LYS A 134 -3.59 -1.40 15.63
CA LYS A 134 -4.55 -2.33 16.27
C LYS A 134 -4.22 -3.78 15.90
N ASP A 135 -4.45 -4.66 16.87
CA ASP A 135 -4.42 -6.10 16.63
C ASP A 135 -5.54 -6.54 15.67
N PRO A 136 -5.37 -7.65 14.92
CA PRO A 136 -6.39 -8.13 14.00
C PRO A 136 -7.79 -8.30 14.59
N GLN A 137 -7.92 -8.72 15.85
CA GLN A 137 -9.20 -8.86 16.54
C GLN A 137 -9.86 -7.50 16.85
N GLU A 138 -9.04 -6.47 17.07
CA GLU A 138 -9.54 -5.11 17.35
C GLU A 138 -10.08 -4.44 16.10
N ILE A 139 -9.49 -4.71 14.92
CA ILE A 139 -9.96 -4.11 13.66
C ILE A 139 -11.39 -4.53 13.32
N THR A 140 -11.78 -5.74 13.63
CA THR A 140 -13.12 -6.26 13.28
C THR A 140 -14.12 -6.18 14.41
N ALA A 141 -13.73 -5.74 15.62
CA ALA A 141 -14.54 -5.78 16.83
C ALA A 141 -15.89 -5.05 16.72
N ASP A 142 -15.94 -3.95 15.97
CA ASP A 142 -17.13 -3.11 15.79
C ASP A 142 -17.79 -3.30 14.41
N MET A 143 -17.38 -4.32 13.63
CA MET A 143 -17.91 -4.60 12.30
C MET A 143 -19.02 -5.66 12.34
N ASP A 144 -19.98 -5.53 11.45
CA ASP A 144 -20.95 -6.60 11.15
C ASP A 144 -20.30 -7.62 10.21
N LEU A 145 -19.77 -8.71 10.76
CA LEU A 145 -19.07 -9.77 10.00
C LEU A 145 -20.01 -10.60 9.11
N SER A 146 -21.29 -10.24 8.97
CA SER A 146 -22.13 -10.74 7.88
C SER A 146 -21.81 -10.06 6.54
N LEU A 147 -21.07 -8.93 6.57
CA LEU A 147 -20.54 -8.24 5.40
C LEU A 147 -19.05 -8.59 5.24
N PRO A 148 -18.57 -8.67 4.00
CA PRO A 148 -17.15 -8.90 3.72
C PRO A 148 -16.25 -7.82 4.31
N VAL A 149 -15.06 -8.22 4.78
CA VAL A 149 -14.01 -7.34 5.30
C VAL A 149 -12.78 -7.44 4.41
N LEU A 150 -12.44 -6.35 3.75
CA LEU A 150 -11.23 -6.19 2.96
C LEU A 150 -10.24 -5.32 3.74
N VAL A 151 -8.99 -5.74 3.81
CA VAL A 151 -7.90 -5.00 4.46
C VAL A 151 -6.90 -4.56 3.40
N ILE A 152 -6.47 -3.31 3.48
CA ILE A 152 -5.27 -2.81 2.81
C ILE A 152 -4.18 -2.82 3.88
N ASP A 153 -3.19 -3.68 3.74
CA ASP A 153 -2.00 -3.72 4.59
C ASP A 153 -0.76 -3.43 3.72
N HIS A 154 0.28 -2.87 4.30
CA HIS A 154 1.51 -2.72 3.53
C HIS A 154 2.29 -4.02 3.50
N GLU A 155 2.55 -4.61 4.66
CA GLU A 155 3.30 -5.85 4.81
C GLU A 155 2.38 -7.07 4.94
N PRO A 156 2.66 -8.21 4.28
CA PRO A 156 1.91 -9.46 4.43
C PRO A 156 2.25 -10.16 5.76
N ARG A 157 1.81 -9.58 6.87
CA ARG A 157 2.04 -10.07 8.24
C ARG A 157 0.74 -10.49 8.91
N GLU A 158 0.86 -11.28 9.97
CA GLU A 158 -0.26 -11.68 10.84
C GLU A 158 -1.41 -12.34 10.05
N LEU A 159 -1.07 -13.12 8.99
CA LEU A 159 -2.05 -13.68 8.07
C LEU A 159 -3.02 -14.66 8.76
N GLN A 160 -2.55 -15.42 9.77
CA GLN A 160 -3.41 -16.30 10.52
C GLN A 160 -4.35 -15.52 11.45
N GLU A 161 -3.81 -14.52 12.13
CA GLU A 161 -4.55 -13.66 13.05
C GLU A 161 -5.63 -12.85 12.32
N LEU A 162 -5.34 -12.36 11.10
CA LEU A 162 -6.34 -11.70 10.24
C LEU A 162 -7.43 -12.67 9.78
N ALA A 163 -7.07 -13.88 9.39
CA ALA A 163 -8.04 -14.90 9.01
C ALA A 163 -8.94 -15.29 10.20
N ASP A 164 -8.35 -15.46 11.39
CA ASP A 164 -9.06 -15.79 12.64
C ASP A 164 -9.99 -14.64 13.09
N ALA A 165 -9.63 -13.39 12.76
CA ALA A 165 -10.44 -12.22 13.03
C ALA A 165 -11.63 -12.03 12.05
N GLY A 166 -11.72 -12.85 11.01
CA GLY A 166 -12.81 -12.80 10.04
C GLY A 166 -12.59 -11.87 8.86
N VAL A 167 -11.33 -11.55 8.54
CA VAL A 167 -10.97 -10.84 7.32
C VAL A 167 -11.14 -11.76 6.12
N ASP A 168 -11.79 -11.26 5.04
CA ASP A 168 -12.01 -12.04 3.82
C ASP A 168 -10.90 -11.85 2.78
N ALA A 169 -10.33 -10.64 2.70
CA ALA A 169 -9.22 -10.35 1.81
C ALA A 169 -8.22 -9.38 2.44
N ASP A 170 -6.94 -9.69 2.25
CA ASP A 170 -5.81 -8.86 2.67
C ASP A 170 -4.94 -8.53 1.46
N LEU A 171 -4.77 -7.23 1.16
CA LEU A 171 -4.14 -6.70 -0.04
C LEU A 171 -2.86 -5.97 0.33
N CYS A 172 -1.71 -6.54 -0.07
CA CYS A 172 -0.38 -6.12 0.38
C CYS A 172 0.57 -5.76 -0.76
N GLY A 173 1.65 -5.06 -0.37
CA GLY A 173 2.81 -4.74 -1.21
C GLY A 173 4.12 -5.12 -0.55
N HIS A 174 4.99 -4.13 -0.32
CA HIS A 174 6.24 -4.17 0.44
C HIS A 174 7.39 -4.99 -0.17
N THR A 175 7.16 -6.20 -0.55
CA THR A 175 8.22 -7.18 -0.88
C THR A 175 8.90 -6.95 -2.22
N HIS A 176 8.23 -6.24 -3.14
CA HIS A 176 8.65 -6.04 -4.54
C HIS A 176 8.99 -7.34 -5.30
N ASP A 177 8.50 -8.52 -4.81
CA ASP A 177 8.97 -9.85 -5.26
C ASP A 177 10.52 -9.94 -5.20
N GLY A 178 11.14 -9.26 -4.20
CA GLY A 178 12.58 -9.17 -4.02
C GLY A 178 13.32 -8.29 -5.02
N GLN A 179 12.62 -7.59 -5.92
CA GLN A 179 13.07 -6.61 -6.93
C GLN A 179 14.29 -7.01 -7.78
N LEU A 180 15.37 -7.50 -7.17
CA LEU A 180 16.64 -7.83 -7.81
C LEU A 180 17.00 -9.32 -7.60
N PHE A 181 17.33 -10.03 -8.69
CA PHE A 181 17.90 -11.36 -8.58
C PHE A 181 19.25 -11.30 -7.80
N PRO A 182 19.51 -12.21 -6.83
CA PRO A 182 18.70 -13.36 -6.42
C PRO A 182 17.66 -13.04 -5.30
N GLY A 183 17.38 -11.78 -4.98
CA GLY A 183 16.42 -11.36 -3.96
C GLY A 183 15.03 -11.99 -4.15
N ASN A 184 14.59 -12.13 -5.40
CA ASN A 184 13.32 -12.80 -5.75
C ASN A 184 13.26 -14.29 -5.35
N LEU A 185 14.40 -14.92 -5.05
CA LEU A 185 14.43 -16.28 -4.49
C LEU A 185 14.46 -16.28 -2.97
N THR A 186 15.21 -15.33 -2.39
CA THR A 186 15.42 -15.27 -0.93
C THR A 186 14.27 -14.64 -0.18
N ILE A 187 13.54 -13.71 -0.77
CA ILE A 187 12.38 -13.05 -0.16
C ILE A 187 11.31 -14.06 0.30
N LYS A 188 11.15 -15.16 -0.44
CA LYS A 188 10.22 -16.26 -0.14
C LYS A 188 10.57 -17.04 1.14
N LEU A 189 11.77 -16.85 1.69
CA LEU A 189 12.18 -17.44 2.95
C LEU A 189 11.84 -16.54 4.15
N LEU A 190 11.54 -15.26 3.90
CA LEU A 190 11.27 -14.26 4.92
C LEU A 190 9.78 -14.04 5.16
N TRP A 191 8.94 -14.30 4.14
CA TRP A 191 7.50 -14.03 4.16
C TRP A 191 6.71 -15.30 3.86
N GLU A 192 5.60 -15.51 4.55
CA GLU A 192 4.68 -16.62 4.27
C GLU A 192 4.08 -16.50 2.86
N ASN A 193 3.70 -15.28 2.46
CA ASN A 193 3.37 -14.93 1.09
C ASN A 193 4.23 -13.74 0.66
N ALA A 194 5.29 -14.00 -0.09
CA ALA A 194 6.17 -12.95 -0.57
C ALA A 194 5.64 -12.27 -1.84
N TYR A 195 4.81 -12.94 -2.64
CA TYR A 195 4.29 -12.44 -3.91
C TYR A 195 3.17 -13.31 -4.46
N GLY A 196 2.19 -12.68 -5.03
CA GLY A 196 1.06 -13.34 -5.68
C GLY A 196 -0.06 -13.68 -4.70
N TYR A 197 -0.69 -14.82 -4.89
CA TYR A 197 -1.88 -15.22 -4.17
C TYR A 197 -1.61 -16.35 -3.17
N LEU A 198 -2.11 -16.18 -1.94
CA LEU A 198 -2.18 -17.20 -0.91
C LEU A 198 -3.61 -17.24 -0.34
N ARG A 199 -4.15 -18.44 -0.16
CA ARG A 199 -5.37 -18.63 0.62
C ARG A 199 -5.01 -19.10 2.03
N LYS A 200 -5.44 -18.33 3.03
CA LYS A 200 -5.29 -18.65 4.45
C LYS A 200 -6.67 -18.93 5.02
N GLU A 201 -7.02 -20.22 5.21
CA GLU A 201 -8.38 -20.61 5.57
C GLU A 201 -9.44 -20.06 4.60
N ASN A 202 -10.26 -19.09 5.07
CA ASN A 202 -11.24 -18.39 4.24
C ASN A 202 -10.72 -17.08 3.66
N MET A 203 -9.64 -16.53 4.20
CA MET A 203 -9.05 -15.29 3.77
C MET A 203 -8.21 -15.45 2.49
N HIS A 204 -8.30 -14.46 1.62
CA HIS A 204 -7.53 -14.32 0.38
C HIS A 204 -6.44 -13.27 0.59
N ASN A 205 -5.16 -13.67 0.69
CA ASN A 205 -4.06 -12.71 0.71
C ASN A 205 -3.44 -12.55 -0.67
N ILE A 206 -3.25 -11.30 -1.10
CA ILE A 206 -2.69 -10.94 -2.40
C ILE A 206 -1.55 -9.94 -2.18
N VAL A 207 -0.35 -10.30 -2.62
CA VAL A 207 0.84 -9.47 -2.52
C VAL A 207 1.30 -9.07 -3.90
N THR A 208 1.34 -7.76 -4.16
CA THR A 208 1.84 -7.21 -5.43
C THR A 208 3.34 -6.93 -5.37
N SER A 209 3.99 -6.98 -6.54
CA SER A 209 5.38 -6.52 -6.68
C SER A 209 5.51 -5.00 -6.80
N GLY A 210 4.40 -4.28 -6.82
CA GLY A 210 4.36 -2.81 -6.89
C GLY A 210 4.66 -2.21 -8.26
N VAL A 211 4.32 -0.95 -8.40
CA VAL A 211 4.57 -0.15 -9.61
C VAL A 211 5.96 0.46 -9.57
N GLY A 212 6.37 0.96 -8.41
CA GLY A 212 7.60 1.69 -8.19
C GLY A 212 8.85 0.86 -8.04
N LEU A 213 9.91 1.52 -7.63
CA LEU A 213 11.23 0.93 -7.43
C LEU A 213 11.78 1.38 -6.09
N PHE A 214 12.19 0.43 -5.31
CA PHE A 214 12.91 0.66 -4.06
C PHE A 214 14.42 0.69 -4.31
N GLY A 215 15.13 1.69 -3.75
CA GLY A 215 16.58 1.79 -3.82
C GLY A 215 17.12 1.91 -5.26
N PRO A 216 17.84 0.89 -5.81
CA PRO A 216 18.38 0.98 -7.16
C PRO A 216 17.31 1.12 -8.23
N ASN A 217 17.50 2.05 -9.18
CA ASN A 217 16.55 2.29 -10.28
C ASN A 217 16.56 1.16 -11.31
N MET A 218 16.32 -0.06 -10.87
CA MET A 218 16.22 -1.25 -11.74
C MET A 218 15.43 -2.39 -11.09
N ARG A 219 14.86 -3.24 -11.93
CA ARG A 219 14.36 -4.56 -11.57
C ARG A 219 15.08 -5.63 -12.36
N VAL A 220 15.42 -6.76 -11.73
CA VAL A 220 16.05 -7.91 -12.37
C VAL A 220 15.37 -9.19 -11.90
N GLY A 221 14.69 -9.86 -12.83
CA GLY A 221 13.92 -11.09 -12.53
C GLY A 221 12.51 -10.86 -12.02
N THR A 222 12.11 -9.60 -11.82
CA THR A 222 10.75 -9.19 -11.41
C THR A 222 10.19 -8.13 -12.35
N LYS A 223 8.89 -7.78 -12.22
CA LYS A 223 8.23 -6.80 -13.08
C LYS A 223 7.43 -5.82 -12.23
N SER A 224 7.33 -4.56 -12.69
CA SER A 224 6.34 -3.62 -12.17
C SER A 224 4.95 -4.02 -12.63
N GLU A 225 3.97 -3.95 -11.74
CA GLU A 225 2.60 -4.37 -12.04
C GLU A 225 1.55 -3.52 -11.32
N ILE A 226 0.34 -3.58 -11.84
CA ILE A 226 -0.92 -3.33 -11.14
C ILE A 226 -1.67 -4.65 -11.08
N CYS A 227 -2.34 -4.94 -9.97
CA CYS A 227 -3.20 -6.12 -9.85
C CYS A 227 -4.64 -5.75 -10.17
N ASP A 228 -5.25 -6.46 -11.13
CA ASP A 228 -6.69 -6.41 -11.38
C ASP A 228 -7.33 -7.60 -10.66
N ILE A 229 -8.17 -7.31 -9.66
CA ILE A 229 -8.75 -8.30 -8.76
C ILE A 229 -10.28 -8.24 -8.90
N MET A 230 -10.87 -9.34 -9.34
CA MET A 230 -12.34 -9.46 -9.40
C MET A 230 -12.85 -10.18 -8.15
N ILE A 231 -13.62 -9.45 -7.34
CA ILE A 231 -14.21 -9.99 -6.10
C ILE A 231 -15.69 -10.30 -6.35
N HIS A 232 -16.09 -11.54 -6.07
CA HIS A 232 -17.46 -11.98 -6.11
C HIS A 232 -17.99 -12.17 -4.69
N PHE A 233 -18.87 -11.28 -4.26
CA PHE A 233 -19.59 -11.44 -3.00
C PHE A 233 -20.66 -12.53 -3.14
N LYS A 234 -20.79 -13.40 -2.13
CA LYS A 234 -21.77 -14.50 -2.13
C LYS A 234 -22.90 -14.17 -1.16
#